data_ebfa5210827468bf186455e503862ebf
#
_entry.id   ebfa5210827468bf186455e503862ebf
#
_cell.length_a   1.000
_cell.length_b   1.000
_cell.length_c   1.000
_cell.angle_alpha   90.00
_cell.angle_beta   90.00
_cell.angle_gamma   90.00
#
_symmetry.space_group_name_H-M   'P 1'
#
loop_
_entity.id
_entity.type
_entity.pdbx_description
1 polymer ?
#
loop_
_entity_poly.entity_id
_entity_poly.type
_entity_poly.pdbx_seq_one_letter_code
_entity_poly.pdbx_strand_id
1 'polypeptide(L)'
;MNSNKDSINTIQSIDDLIVALSEGERTNFFNILNSLAIPSTAFESFGSWSSYFYTRNCIIDNEDFELILLCWEKGQLTPIHDHGGEECWVKVITGEFKETIYKKNISGEMLVIDSAVAKQNDVTYMIDFMGYHRLENVSNQRSMSLHLYAKPIRNCNLFDENSGEIINKVLKYHTIASK
;
A
#
# COMPACT_ATOMS: atom_id res chain seq x y z
N MET A 1 12.92 0.99 -36.21
CA MET A 1 12.01 0.68 -35.10
C MET A 1 12.48 1.49 -33.91
N ASN A 2 11.94 2.69 -33.74
CA ASN A 2 12.26 3.57 -32.61
C ASN A 2 11.42 3.12 -31.42
N SER A 3 12.06 2.46 -30.46
CA SER A 3 11.46 2.30 -29.12
C SER A 3 11.58 3.65 -28.42
N ASN A 4 10.51 4.46 -28.47
CA ASN A 4 10.34 5.50 -27.47
C ASN A 4 10.24 4.80 -26.12
N LYS A 5 11.36 4.73 -25.37
CA LYS A 5 11.31 4.63 -23.94
C LYS A 5 10.82 5.99 -23.45
N ASP A 6 9.53 6.11 -23.18
CA ASP A 6 9.01 7.21 -22.41
C ASP A 6 9.74 7.20 -21.08
N SER A 7 10.78 8.02 -20.95
CA SER A 7 11.48 8.23 -19.70
C SER A 7 10.51 9.01 -18.81
N ILE A 8 9.90 8.32 -17.85
CA ILE A 8 9.10 8.99 -16.83
C ILE A 8 10.02 9.98 -16.11
N ASN A 9 9.67 11.26 -16.18
CA ASN A 9 10.41 12.28 -15.47
C ASN A 9 10.36 12.02 -13.96
N THR A 10 11.42 12.37 -13.27
CA THR A 10 11.48 12.27 -11.80
C THR A 10 10.36 13.11 -11.17
N ILE A 11 9.53 12.52 -10.35
CA ILE A 11 8.39 13.16 -9.67
C ILE A 11 8.86 13.71 -8.34
N GLN A 12 8.69 15.02 -8.10
CA GLN A 12 9.28 15.74 -6.97
C GLN A 12 8.25 16.30 -5.98
N SER A 13 6.95 16.25 -6.32
CA SER A 13 5.86 16.69 -5.43
C SER A 13 4.68 15.73 -5.43
N ILE A 14 3.84 15.81 -4.40
CA ILE A 14 2.59 15.05 -4.32
C ILE A 14 1.63 15.44 -5.44
N ASP A 15 1.56 16.73 -5.80
CA ASP A 15 0.70 17.20 -6.88
C ASP A 15 1.14 16.63 -8.22
N ASP A 16 2.46 16.61 -8.51
CA ASP A 16 2.99 15.98 -9.72
C ASP A 16 2.71 14.47 -9.76
N LEU A 17 2.75 13.80 -8.61
CA LEU A 17 2.38 12.39 -8.50
C LEU A 17 0.91 12.17 -8.85
N ILE A 18 0.01 12.99 -8.31
CA ILE A 18 -1.43 12.92 -8.59
C ILE A 18 -1.69 13.15 -10.09
N VAL A 19 -1.04 14.12 -10.71
CA VAL A 19 -1.13 14.39 -12.15
C VAL A 19 -0.63 13.18 -12.95
N ALA A 20 0.55 12.67 -12.63
CA ALA A 20 1.13 11.52 -13.32
C ALA A 20 0.26 10.25 -13.22
N LEU A 21 -0.39 10.01 -12.09
CA LEU A 21 -1.33 8.90 -11.91
C LEU A 21 -2.64 9.12 -12.66
N SER A 22 -3.13 10.37 -12.72
CA SER A 22 -4.39 10.72 -13.41
C SER A 22 -4.28 10.69 -14.92
N GLU A 23 -3.11 11.01 -15.47
CA GLU A 23 -2.82 11.02 -16.91
C GLU A 23 -2.19 9.70 -17.38
N GLY A 24 -1.61 8.93 -16.46
CA GLY A 24 -0.89 7.69 -16.74
C GLY A 24 -1.82 6.48 -16.89
N GLU A 25 -1.42 5.55 -17.74
CA GLU A 25 -2.07 4.24 -17.79
C GLU A 25 -1.70 3.40 -16.57
N ARG A 26 -2.63 2.56 -16.08
CA ARG A 26 -2.43 1.64 -14.95
C ARG A 26 -1.17 0.78 -15.09
N THR A 27 -0.82 0.36 -16.30
CA THR A 27 0.40 -0.39 -16.62
C THR A 27 1.70 0.35 -16.26
N ASN A 28 1.61 1.68 -16.10
CA ASN A 28 2.74 2.54 -15.74
C ASN A 28 2.83 2.85 -14.25
N PHE A 29 1.86 2.47 -13.41
CA PHE A 29 1.81 2.82 -12.00
C PHE A 29 3.06 2.38 -11.22
N PHE A 30 3.58 1.19 -11.51
CA PHE A 30 4.85 0.74 -10.93
C PHE A 30 6.02 1.69 -11.27
N ASN A 31 6.13 2.10 -12.52
CA ASN A 31 7.21 2.99 -12.98
C ASN A 31 7.03 4.39 -12.40
N ILE A 32 5.79 4.90 -12.32
CA ILE A 32 5.47 6.19 -11.70
C ILE A 32 5.92 6.18 -10.24
N LEU A 33 5.55 5.16 -9.45
CA LEU A 33 5.98 5.06 -8.06
C LEU A 33 7.50 4.90 -7.90
N ASN A 34 8.17 4.21 -8.82
CA ASN A 34 9.62 4.09 -8.80
C ASN A 34 10.34 5.40 -9.14
N SER A 35 9.71 6.30 -9.89
CA SER A 35 10.28 7.59 -10.26
C SER A 35 10.18 8.67 -9.17
N LEU A 36 9.58 8.36 -8.01
CA LEU A 36 9.40 9.31 -6.92
C LEU A 36 10.75 9.72 -6.31
N ALA A 37 11.01 11.01 -6.28
CA ALA A 37 12.08 11.66 -5.53
C ALA A 37 11.51 12.72 -4.55
N ILE A 38 10.30 12.46 -4.05
CA ILE A 38 9.61 13.30 -3.06
C ILE A 38 10.27 13.06 -1.69
N PRO A 39 10.74 14.11 -1.00
CA PRO A 39 11.29 13.97 0.35
C PRO A 39 10.23 13.38 1.31
N SER A 40 10.63 12.49 2.20
CA SER A 40 9.70 11.87 3.16
C SER A 40 8.96 12.90 4.03
N THR A 41 9.59 14.04 4.31
CA THR A 41 8.97 15.15 5.06
C THR A 41 7.75 15.75 4.36
N ALA A 42 7.66 15.67 3.03
CA ALA A 42 6.48 16.14 2.30
C ALA A 42 5.22 15.30 2.58
N PHE A 43 5.38 14.06 3.03
CA PHE A 43 4.28 13.18 3.40
C PHE A 43 3.78 13.40 4.82
N GLU A 44 4.56 14.03 5.69
CA GLU A 44 4.22 14.20 7.12
C GLU A 44 2.92 15.00 7.32
N SER A 45 2.64 15.97 6.44
CA SER A 45 1.41 16.78 6.50
C SER A 45 0.13 15.98 6.22
N PHE A 46 0.25 14.84 5.57
CA PHE A 46 -0.88 13.93 5.30
C PHE A 46 -1.03 12.86 6.39
N GLY A 47 0.00 12.66 7.21
CA GLY A 47 0.08 11.57 8.17
C GLY A 47 -0.66 11.87 9.48
N SER A 48 -1.20 10.84 10.09
CA SER A 48 -1.60 10.81 11.49
C SER A 48 -1.02 9.56 12.16
N TRP A 49 -0.89 9.58 13.48
CA TRP A 49 -0.21 8.51 14.22
C TRP A 49 -1.06 8.02 15.38
N SER A 50 -1.06 6.72 15.62
CA SER A 50 -1.73 6.09 16.74
C SER A 50 -0.83 5.02 17.36
N SER A 51 -0.72 5.01 18.68
CA SER A 51 -0.01 3.95 19.40
C SER A 51 -0.74 2.61 19.43
N TYR A 52 -2.01 2.58 19.02
CA TYR A 52 -2.87 1.38 19.09
C TYR A 52 -2.96 0.63 17.76
N PHE A 53 -2.83 1.34 16.63
CA PHE A 53 -3.00 0.77 15.29
C PHE A 53 -2.33 1.67 14.24
N TYR A 54 -1.95 1.10 13.10
CA TYR A 54 -1.52 1.89 11.95
C TYR A 54 -2.68 2.72 11.41
N THR A 55 -2.38 3.90 10.90
CA THR A 55 -3.42 4.79 10.38
C THR A 55 -3.46 4.78 8.85
N ARG A 56 -4.65 4.96 8.29
CA ARG A 56 -4.91 5.10 6.85
C ARG A 56 -5.29 6.55 6.57
N ASN A 57 -4.44 7.28 5.88
CA ASN A 57 -4.60 8.70 5.63
C ASN A 57 -4.79 8.91 4.13
N CYS A 58 -5.99 9.31 3.71
CA CYS A 58 -6.32 9.49 2.31
C CYS A 58 -5.67 10.78 1.77
N ILE A 59 -4.85 10.65 0.74
CA ILE A 59 -4.29 11.77 -0.02
C ILE A 59 -5.25 12.14 -1.14
N ILE A 60 -5.70 11.16 -1.92
CA ILE A 60 -6.73 11.32 -2.96
C ILE A 60 -7.52 10.03 -3.12
N ASP A 61 -8.80 10.19 -3.37
CA ASP A 61 -9.76 9.13 -3.67
C ASP A 61 -10.66 9.64 -4.81
N ASN A 62 -10.59 9.00 -5.96
CA ASN A 62 -11.40 9.30 -7.13
C ASN A 62 -11.95 8.00 -7.76
N GLU A 63 -12.54 8.05 -8.96
CA GLU A 63 -13.13 6.87 -9.61
C GLU A 63 -12.08 5.89 -10.17
N ASP A 64 -10.87 6.37 -10.44
CA ASP A 64 -9.82 5.62 -11.13
C ASP A 64 -8.81 5.00 -10.16
N PHE A 65 -8.45 5.70 -9.09
CA PHE A 65 -7.49 5.21 -8.10
C PHE A 65 -7.68 5.83 -6.72
N GLU A 66 -7.13 5.16 -5.73
CA GLU A 66 -6.99 5.63 -4.36
C GLU A 66 -5.52 5.67 -3.97
N LEU A 67 -5.06 6.82 -3.45
CA LEU A 67 -3.72 6.99 -2.91
C LEU A 67 -3.80 7.30 -1.42
N ILE A 68 -3.27 6.41 -0.60
CA ILE A 68 -3.29 6.55 0.85
C ILE A 68 -1.89 6.44 1.45
N LEU A 69 -1.64 7.24 2.48
CA LEU A 69 -0.47 7.13 3.31
C LEU A 69 -0.80 6.33 4.57
N LEU A 70 -0.10 5.24 4.78
CA LEU A 70 -0.17 4.51 6.03
C LEU A 70 0.99 4.92 6.94
N CYS A 71 0.65 5.27 8.19
CA CYS A 71 1.63 5.63 9.21
C CYS A 71 1.64 4.56 10.30
N TRP A 72 2.82 4.09 10.66
CA TRP A 72 3.03 2.92 11.50
C TRP A 72 3.96 3.23 12.66
N GLU A 73 3.55 2.92 13.89
CA GLU A 73 4.48 2.79 14.99
C GLU A 73 5.30 1.50 14.84
N LYS A 74 6.41 1.41 15.56
CA LYS A 74 7.25 0.20 15.59
C LYS A 74 6.43 -1.05 15.91
N GLY A 75 6.58 -2.11 15.11
CA GLY A 75 5.96 -3.41 15.33
C GLY A 75 4.48 -3.48 14.99
N GLN A 76 3.86 -2.41 14.48
CA GLN A 76 2.48 -2.49 13.99
C GLN A 76 2.42 -3.31 12.71
N LEU A 77 1.33 -4.05 12.54
CA LEU A 77 1.10 -4.94 11.41
C LEU A 77 -0.38 -4.90 10.96
N THR A 78 -0.63 -5.26 9.71
CA THR A 78 -2.00 -5.50 9.23
C THR A 78 -2.48 -6.88 9.68
N PRO A 79 -3.79 -7.10 9.78
CA PRO A 79 -4.34 -8.46 9.71
C PRO A 79 -3.88 -9.15 8.41
N ILE A 80 -4.02 -10.47 8.33
CA ILE A 80 -3.92 -11.20 7.06
C ILE A 80 -5.15 -10.84 6.23
N HIS A 81 -4.98 -10.25 5.03
CA HIS A 81 -6.07 -9.71 4.23
C HIS A 81 -5.81 -9.83 2.72
N ASP A 82 -6.88 -9.68 1.94
CA ASP A 82 -6.86 -9.48 0.50
C ASP A 82 -7.14 -8.02 0.13
N HIS A 83 -7.26 -7.71 -1.16
CA HIS A 83 -7.53 -6.37 -1.65
C HIS A 83 -8.94 -6.23 -2.29
N GLY A 84 -9.85 -7.18 -2.06
CA GLY A 84 -11.21 -7.12 -2.59
C GLY A 84 -11.28 -7.12 -4.12
N GLY A 85 -10.28 -7.70 -4.79
CA GLY A 85 -10.16 -7.77 -6.25
C GLY A 85 -9.28 -6.68 -6.88
N GLU A 86 -8.87 -5.67 -6.12
CA GLU A 86 -8.11 -4.55 -6.67
C GLU A 86 -6.59 -4.78 -6.60
N GLU A 87 -5.87 -4.21 -7.57
CA GLU A 87 -4.40 -4.17 -7.56
C GLU A 87 -3.90 -3.11 -6.59
N CYS A 88 -2.82 -3.44 -5.89
CA CYS A 88 -2.16 -2.53 -4.96
C CYS A 88 -0.66 -2.48 -5.23
N TRP A 89 -0.12 -1.26 -5.31
CA TRP A 89 1.32 -0.99 -5.26
C TRP A 89 1.63 -0.29 -3.94
N VAL A 90 2.68 -0.76 -3.28
CA VAL A 90 3.14 -0.19 -2.00
C VAL A 90 4.53 0.36 -2.18
N LYS A 91 4.68 1.68 -2.02
CA LYS A 91 5.98 2.37 -1.97
C LYS A 91 6.39 2.59 -0.53
N VAL A 92 7.56 2.10 -0.14
CA VAL A 92 8.12 2.39 1.19
C VAL A 92 8.69 3.81 1.19
N ILE A 93 8.06 4.70 1.97
CA ILE A 93 8.50 6.10 2.11
C ILE A 93 9.60 6.20 3.16
N THR A 94 9.41 5.56 4.33
CA THR A 94 10.44 5.47 5.38
C THR A 94 10.38 4.11 6.06
N GLY A 95 11.52 3.63 6.54
CA GLY A 95 11.62 2.39 7.31
C GLY A 95 11.75 1.13 6.47
N GLU A 96 11.37 0.02 7.06
CA GLU A 96 11.43 -1.32 6.47
C GLU A 96 10.14 -2.09 6.83
N PHE A 97 9.57 -2.76 5.83
CA PHE A 97 8.35 -3.54 5.99
C PHE A 97 8.57 -4.98 5.58
N LYS A 98 8.21 -5.90 6.46
CA LYS A 98 8.11 -7.31 6.12
C LYS A 98 6.74 -7.56 5.51
N GLU A 99 6.72 -8.03 4.28
CA GLU A 99 5.54 -8.57 3.63
C GLU A 99 5.55 -10.09 3.73
N THR A 100 4.45 -10.68 4.15
CA THR A 100 4.27 -12.14 4.21
C THR A 100 3.04 -12.50 3.41
N ILE A 101 3.18 -13.41 2.45
CA ILE A 101 2.11 -13.87 1.56
C ILE A 101 1.61 -15.23 2.04
N TYR A 102 0.29 -15.39 2.04
CA TYR A 102 -0.40 -16.58 2.54
C TYR A 102 -1.33 -17.16 1.48
N LYS A 103 -1.49 -18.48 1.50
CA LYS A 103 -2.57 -19.18 0.81
C LYS A 103 -3.38 -20.01 1.78
N LYS A 104 -4.71 -19.99 1.62
CA LYS A 104 -5.61 -20.85 2.37
C LYS A 104 -5.57 -22.24 1.77
N ASN A 105 -5.29 -23.27 2.61
CA ASN A 105 -5.32 -24.65 2.20
C ASN A 105 -6.76 -25.23 2.24
N ILE A 106 -6.91 -26.47 1.85
CA ILE A 106 -8.21 -27.18 1.82
C ILE A 106 -8.81 -27.29 3.23
N SER A 107 -7.98 -27.38 4.28
CA SER A 107 -8.41 -27.43 5.67
C SER A 107 -8.83 -26.08 6.24
N GLY A 108 -8.64 -24.99 5.49
CA GLY A 108 -8.97 -23.63 5.92
C GLY A 108 -7.84 -22.87 6.61
N GLU A 109 -6.64 -23.47 6.73
CA GLU A 109 -5.48 -22.86 7.37
C GLU A 109 -4.75 -21.91 6.42
N MET A 110 -4.21 -20.80 6.94
CA MET A 110 -3.35 -19.87 6.20
C MET A 110 -1.90 -20.37 6.25
N LEU A 111 -1.39 -20.79 5.11
CA LEU A 111 0.00 -21.24 4.96
C LEU A 111 0.84 -20.10 4.40
N VAL A 112 1.97 -19.81 5.03
CA VAL A 112 2.97 -18.89 4.49
C VAL A 112 3.57 -19.51 3.23
N ILE A 113 3.52 -18.78 2.12
CA ILE A 113 4.10 -19.22 0.83
C ILE A 113 5.29 -18.38 0.40
N ASP A 114 5.38 -17.14 0.88
CA ASP A 114 6.51 -16.25 0.61
C ASP A 114 6.65 -15.20 1.71
N SER A 115 7.86 -14.63 1.86
CA SER A 115 8.11 -13.52 2.76
C SER A 115 9.35 -12.74 2.32
N ALA A 116 9.21 -11.43 2.22
CA ALA A 116 10.28 -10.51 1.84
C ALA A 116 10.28 -9.26 2.73
N VAL A 117 11.41 -8.56 2.77
CA VAL A 117 11.53 -7.26 3.42
C VAL A 117 11.76 -6.20 2.36
N ALA A 118 10.81 -5.27 2.27
CA ALA A 118 10.91 -4.06 1.46
C ALA A 118 11.51 -2.93 2.29
N LYS A 119 12.46 -2.20 1.71
CA LYS A 119 13.17 -1.08 2.33
C LYS A 119 12.75 0.24 1.73
N GLN A 120 13.18 1.34 2.34
CA GLN A 120 12.93 2.68 1.81
C GLN A 120 13.25 2.76 0.31
N ASN A 121 12.31 3.32 -0.44
CA ASN A 121 12.26 3.44 -1.90
C ASN A 121 11.89 2.17 -2.68
N ASP A 122 11.78 1.01 -2.07
CA ASP A 122 11.23 -0.16 -2.75
C ASP A 122 9.75 0.02 -3.08
N VAL A 123 9.30 -0.62 -4.16
CA VAL A 123 7.89 -0.76 -4.53
C VAL A 123 7.54 -2.23 -4.59
N THR A 124 6.54 -2.64 -3.85
CA THR A 124 5.95 -3.99 -3.93
C THR A 124 4.60 -3.93 -4.65
N TYR A 125 4.12 -5.09 -5.09
CA TYR A 125 2.87 -5.23 -5.81
C TYR A 125 2.11 -6.44 -5.31
N MET A 126 0.80 -6.28 -5.14
CA MET A 126 -0.11 -7.32 -4.69
C MET A 126 -1.45 -7.26 -5.42
N ILE A 127 -1.99 -8.41 -5.74
CA ILE A 127 -3.35 -8.62 -6.25
C ILE A 127 -3.89 -9.96 -5.71
N ASP A 128 -5.20 -10.09 -5.57
CA ASP A 128 -5.84 -11.20 -4.86
C ASP A 128 -5.49 -12.62 -5.37
N PHE A 129 -5.21 -12.80 -6.67
CA PHE A 129 -4.81 -14.13 -7.15
C PHE A 129 -3.47 -14.61 -6.56
N MET A 130 -2.64 -13.68 -6.03
CA MET A 130 -1.39 -14.02 -5.34
C MET A 130 -1.66 -14.61 -3.94
N GLY A 131 -2.83 -14.34 -3.35
CA GLY A 131 -3.27 -14.82 -2.07
C GLY A 131 -3.63 -13.71 -1.09
N TYR A 132 -3.54 -14.02 0.19
CA TYR A 132 -3.64 -13.04 1.28
C TYR A 132 -2.25 -12.54 1.65
N HIS A 133 -2.16 -11.35 2.23
CA HIS A 133 -0.88 -10.88 2.74
C HIS A 133 -1.00 -10.15 4.09
N ARG A 134 0.15 -9.93 4.69
CA ARG A 134 0.34 -9.10 5.89
C ARG A 134 1.57 -8.23 5.69
N LEU A 135 1.45 -6.96 6.03
CA LEU A 135 2.56 -6.03 6.16
C LEU A 135 2.84 -5.78 7.65
N GLU A 136 4.12 -5.72 8.01
CA GLU A 136 4.60 -5.44 9.35
C GLU A 136 5.72 -4.41 9.29
N ASN A 137 5.64 -3.34 10.10
CA ASN A 137 6.76 -2.43 10.31
C ASN A 137 7.83 -3.09 11.18
N VAL A 138 8.89 -3.58 10.55
CA VAL A 138 10.03 -4.24 11.23
C VAL A 138 11.15 -3.27 11.62
N SER A 139 10.98 -1.97 11.32
CA SER A 139 11.92 -0.93 11.74
C SER A 139 11.87 -0.70 13.25
N ASN A 140 12.97 -0.15 13.77
CA ASN A 140 13.03 0.28 15.18
C ASN A 140 12.37 1.65 15.46
N GLN A 141 11.65 2.21 14.48
CA GLN A 141 11.07 3.56 14.52
C GLN A 141 9.73 3.61 13.79
N ARG A 142 9.08 4.77 13.85
CA ARG A 142 7.94 5.12 13.01
C ARG A 142 8.30 4.99 11.54
N SER A 143 7.36 4.51 10.75
CA SER A 143 7.55 4.28 9.32
C SER A 143 6.33 4.68 8.53
N MET A 144 6.52 4.99 7.25
CA MET A 144 5.44 5.38 6.34
C MET A 144 5.51 4.54 5.07
N SER A 145 4.36 4.08 4.60
CA SER A 145 4.17 3.44 3.31
C SER A 145 3.04 4.11 2.52
N LEU A 146 3.27 4.34 1.23
CA LEU A 146 2.31 4.91 0.30
C LEU A 146 1.67 3.77 -0.48
N HIS A 147 0.35 3.67 -0.43
CA HIS A 147 -0.43 2.63 -1.08
C HIS A 147 -1.26 3.21 -2.21
N LEU A 148 -1.10 2.67 -3.39
CA LEU A 148 -1.87 3.01 -4.59
C LEU A 148 -2.74 1.81 -4.97
N TYR A 149 -4.06 1.99 -4.94
CA TYR A 149 -5.03 1.01 -5.42
C TYR A 149 -5.57 1.43 -6.78
N ALA A 150 -5.57 0.52 -7.75
CA ALA A 150 -6.14 0.75 -9.06
C ALA A 150 -7.62 0.39 -9.06
N LYS A 151 -8.40 1.29 -8.71
CA LYS A 151 -9.70 1.59 -8.14
C LYS A 151 -9.69 1.57 -6.62
N PRO A 152 -10.47 2.47 -6.02
CA PRO A 152 -10.54 2.58 -4.56
C PRO A 152 -11.00 1.30 -3.88
N ILE A 153 -10.25 0.86 -2.88
CA ILE A 153 -10.61 -0.29 -2.07
C ILE A 153 -11.60 0.10 -0.97
N ARG A 154 -12.83 -0.39 -1.04
CA ARG A 154 -13.90 -0.08 -0.07
C ARG A 154 -14.05 -1.12 1.02
N ASN A 155 -13.70 -2.34 0.72
CA ASN A 155 -13.72 -3.45 1.66
C ASN A 155 -12.64 -4.47 1.27
N CYS A 156 -12.27 -5.30 2.23
CA CYS A 156 -11.38 -6.42 2.03
C CYS A 156 -11.81 -7.59 2.92
N ASN A 157 -11.34 -8.78 2.63
CA ASN A 157 -11.53 -9.93 3.49
C ASN A 157 -10.34 -10.06 4.43
N LEU A 158 -10.61 -10.15 5.72
CA LEU A 158 -9.63 -10.40 6.77
C LEU A 158 -9.74 -11.86 7.22
N PHE A 159 -8.60 -12.49 7.44
CA PHE A 159 -8.56 -13.76 8.14
C PHE A 159 -8.48 -13.51 9.65
N ASP A 160 -9.50 -13.94 10.38
CA ASP A 160 -9.49 -13.93 11.84
C ASP A 160 -8.70 -15.15 12.36
N GLU A 161 -7.51 -14.88 12.88
CA GLU A 161 -6.60 -15.91 13.39
C GLU A 161 -7.14 -16.64 14.64
N ASN A 162 -8.15 -16.09 15.34
CA ASN A 162 -8.76 -16.74 16.50
C ASN A 162 -9.85 -17.74 16.11
N SER A 163 -10.71 -17.37 15.16
CA SER A 163 -11.82 -18.22 14.70
C SER A 163 -11.47 -19.07 13.49
N GLY A 164 -10.42 -18.70 12.72
CA GLY A 164 -10.09 -19.32 11.43
C GLY A 164 -11.03 -18.93 10.30
N GLU A 165 -11.87 -17.92 10.50
CA GLU A 165 -12.88 -17.46 9.54
C GLU A 165 -12.39 -16.28 8.69
N ILE A 166 -13.03 -16.09 7.54
CA ILE A 166 -12.87 -14.92 6.70
C ILE A 166 -13.98 -13.92 7.04
N ILE A 167 -13.61 -12.71 7.41
CA ILE A 167 -14.52 -11.62 7.78
C ILE A 167 -14.39 -10.51 6.77
N ASN A 168 -15.49 -10.09 6.15
CA ASN A 168 -15.50 -8.91 5.29
C ASN A 168 -15.45 -7.63 6.13
N LYS A 169 -14.49 -6.75 5.82
CA LYS A 169 -14.25 -5.51 6.54
C LYS A 169 -14.45 -4.30 5.63
N VAL A 170 -15.35 -3.41 6.01
CA VAL A 170 -15.45 -2.08 5.39
C VAL A 170 -14.27 -1.24 5.85
N LEU A 171 -13.53 -0.71 4.89
CA LEU A 171 -12.36 0.13 5.14
C LEU A 171 -12.76 1.59 5.34
N LYS A 172 -12.02 2.29 6.21
CA LYS A 172 -12.22 3.71 6.51
C LYS A 172 -10.88 4.43 6.55
N TYR A 173 -10.92 5.73 6.30
CA TYR A 173 -9.78 6.62 6.52
C TYR A 173 -9.81 7.18 7.94
N HIS A 174 -8.62 7.42 8.50
CA HIS A 174 -8.44 8.14 9.76
C HIS A 174 -8.40 9.65 9.50
N THR A 175 -7.81 10.04 8.37
CA THR A 175 -7.80 11.42 7.88
C THR A 175 -8.05 11.44 6.38
N ILE A 176 -8.55 12.58 5.90
CA ILE A 176 -8.72 12.87 4.47
C ILE A 176 -8.07 14.23 4.23
N ALA A 177 -7.18 14.31 3.24
CA ALA A 177 -6.54 15.57 2.87
C ALA A 177 -7.61 16.58 2.44
N SER A 178 -7.51 17.81 2.96
CA SER A 178 -8.34 18.92 2.50
C SER A 178 -7.92 19.28 1.08
N LYS A 179 -8.90 19.35 0.19
CA LYS A 179 -8.70 19.83 -1.19
C LYS A 179 -8.37 21.29 -1.20
#